data_d3a438bf20f3c04b1cb6e0fb58bd9a4b
#
_entry.id   d3a438bf20f3c04b1cb6e0fb58bd9a4b
#
_cell.length_a   1.000
_cell.length_b   1.000
_cell.length_c   1.000
_cell.angle_alpha   90.00
_cell.angle_beta   90.00
_cell.angle_gamma   90.00
#
_symmetry.space_group_name_H-M   'P 1'
#
loop_
_entity.id
_entity.type
_entity.pdbx_description
1 polymer ?
#
loop_
_entity_poly.entity_id
_entity_poly.type
_entity_poly.pdbx_seq_one_letter_code
_entity_poly.pdbx_strand_id
1 'polypeptide(L)'
;MQIKSIHIKNFKSIRDLSVCDIENALILVGKNNTGKTVILDAIRAVSGNYEVRATDFNEKKQNIEISMALEITEEDLHRFHAHGSVSSYKRFDTWKRDFCEKMPGYVGGVLHFTCTINQNGKIRYDDGVHKNKRYIPEVLPKLHFIDTTRNVAPLQEDLLMFQESEDLSRLRSNVCVFNPAKSCNHCFQCIGLINQKKPEELQVHETARLLEYKMYQLNLNKFAEKINENYRKNGGVEEIRCNLSCNMEELFSIKVEAWHEEAKHLSPVERLGNGMKSIYMLSLLETYIEDEKSIPSIIIVEYPELFLHPSLQKTASKILYRLSKKNQVIFTSHSPNMVANFTRGQICQIVLDEDGYSSARQNADIDDILTDLGYSANDFLNVDFVFIVEGKQDKSRLPLLLEKYYSEVHDESGELSRISIITTNSCTNIKTYANLKYMNQLYLRDQFLMIRDGDGKDPEELANQLCRYYSERNKQDIDKLPRVRRQNVLILKYYSFENYFLNPKVMAQLGIVKSEEAFWKRLFSKWKQYLYRISSGQRLREALGKNINSIEELKENFELFKIYMRGHNLYDIFYGRFKEQETELLKKYLEIAPREDFADILDAIDNFEYFDSRRKETGERE
;
A
#
# COMPACT_ATOMS: atom_id res chain seq x y z
N MET A 1 16.06 -5.94 5.61
CA MET A 1 17.02 -5.60 4.53
C MET A 1 16.41 -4.65 3.54
N GLN A 2 17.19 -3.64 3.04
CA GLN A 2 16.70 -2.65 2.05
C GLN A 2 17.85 -2.21 1.13
N ILE A 3 17.58 -2.06 -0.15
CA ILE A 3 18.49 -1.39 -1.08
C ILE A 3 18.41 0.10 -0.78
N LYS A 4 19.53 0.73 -0.41
CA LYS A 4 19.62 2.18 -0.13
C LYS A 4 20.04 2.98 -1.36
N SER A 5 20.85 2.39 -2.21
CA SER A 5 21.23 2.99 -3.48
C SER A 5 21.54 1.91 -4.51
N ILE A 6 21.34 2.28 -5.76
CA ILE A 6 21.75 1.49 -6.91
C ILE A 6 22.38 2.39 -7.95
N HIS A 7 23.50 1.95 -8.50
CA HIS A 7 24.18 2.61 -9.61
C HIS A 7 24.41 1.60 -10.73
N ILE A 8 23.91 1.89 -11.92
CA ILE A 8 23.88 0.97 -13.07
C ILE A 8 24.66 1.58 -14.22
N LYS A 9 25.60 0.81 -14.78
CA LYS A 9 26.38 1.20 -15.96
C LYS A 9 26.29 0.17 -17.06
N ASN A 10 26.19 0.66 -18.28
CA ASN A 10 26.27 -0.13 -19.51
C ASN A 10 25.21 -1.23 -19.65
N PHE A 11 23.98 -0.98 -19.17
CA PHE A 11 22.92 -1.98 -19.19
C PHE A 11 21.70 -1.51 -20.00
N LYS A 12 21.40 -2.16 -21.11
CA LYS A 12 20.29 -1.87 -22.04
C LYS A 12 20.26 -0.38 -22.43
N SER A 13 19.18 0.36 -22.07
CA SER A 13 19.04 1.80 -22.30
C SER A 13 19.79 2.66 -21.28
N ILE A 14 20.44 2.07 -20.29
CA ILE A 14 21.19 2.80 -19.26
C ILE A 14 22.67 2.82 -19.64
N ARG A 15 23.21 4.02 -19.83
CA ARG A 15 24.64 4.26 -19.96
C ARG A 15 25.29 4.44 -18.59
N ASP A 16 24.74 5.34 -17.78
CA ASP A 16 25.13 5.61 -16.39
C ASP A 16 23.94 6.21 -15.65
N LEU A 17 23.43 5.51 -14.63
CA LEU A 17 22.25 5.92 -13.86
C LEU A 17 22.41 5.58 -12.39
N SER A 18 22.09 6.54 -11.52
CA SER A 18 22.10 6.36 -10.07
C SER A 18 20.75 6.71 -9.45
N VAL A 19 20.32 5.89 -8.48
CA VAL A 19 19.19 6.18 -7.58
C VAL A 19 19.71 6.03 -6.16
N CYS A 20 19.62 7.10 -5.38
CA CYS A 20 20.13 7.15 -4.00
C CYS A 20 19.00 7.32 -3.00
N ASP A 21 19.29 7.18 -1.71
CA ASP A 21 18.36 7.40 -0.61
C ASP A 21 17.01 6.69 -0.77
N ILE A 22 17.07 5.43 -1.26
CA ILE A 22 15.89 4.61 -1.47
C ILE A 22 15.32 4.23 -0.09
N GLU A 23 14.03 4.55 0.10
CA GLU A 23 13.29 4.23 1.31
C GLU A 23 12.72 2.78 1.25
N ASN A 24 11.73 2.50 2.08
CA ASN A 24 10.99 1.23 2.10
C ASN A 24 10.15 0.98 0.83
N ALA A 25 9.98 1.97 -0.01
CA ALA A 25 9.38 1.82 -1.34
C ALA A 25 10.16 2.63 -2.38
N LEU A 26 10.21 2.13 -3.62
CA LEU A 26 10.71 2.83 -4.80
C LEU A 26 9.72 2.66 -5.94
N ILE A 27 9.10 3.75 -6.35
CA ILE A 27 8.14 3.77 -7.43
C ILE A 27 8.78 4.42 -8.65
N LEU A 28 8.96 3.64 -9.71
CA LEU A 28 9.54 4.10 -10.98
C LEU A 28 8.42 4.56 -11.90
N VAL A 29 8.34 5.87 -12.14
CA VAL A 29 7.34 6.50 -13.00
C VAL A 29 8.00 7.11 -14.25
N GLY A 30 7.23 7.42 -15.28
CA GLY A 30 7.73 8.07 -16.51
C GLY A 30 7.03 7.53 -17.75
N LYS A 31 7.32 8.13 -18.92
CA LYS A 31 6.74 7.73 -20.21
C LYS A 31 7.10 6.29 -20.59
N ASN A 32 6.40 5.75 -21.58
CA ASN A 32 6.77 4.44 -22.13
C ASN A 32 8.18 4.51 -22.73
N ASN A 33 8.88 3.40 -22.65
CA ASN A 33 10.22 3.22 -23.23
C ASN A 33 11.35 4.08 -22.60
N THR A 34 11.14 4.64 -21.40
CA THR A 34 12.18 5.40 -20.69
C THR A 34 13.16 4.55 -19.88
N GLY A 35 12.95 3.22 -19.81
CA GLY A 35 13.88 2.31 -19.11
C GLY A 35 13.47 1.92 -17.69
N LYS A 36 12.21 2.14 -17.27
CA LYS A 36 11.73 1.73 -15.93
C LYS A 36 11.97 0.24 -15.64
N THR A 37 11.53 -0.63 -16.54
CA THR A 37 11.73 -2.09 -16.43
C THR A 37 13.23 -2.47 -16.44
N VAL A 38 14.07 -1.69 -17.09
CA VAL A 38 15.52 -1.95 -17.14
C VAL A 38 16.14 -1.87 -15.74
N ILE A 39 15.68 -0.95 -14.89
CA ILE A 39 16.13 -0.87 -13.49
C ILE A 39 15.70 -2.12 -12.70
N LEU A 40 14.47 -2.61 -12.92
CA LEU A 40 14.00 -3.85 -12.28
C LEU A 40 14.84 -5.05 -12.73
N ASP A 41 15.14 -5.13 -14.03
CA ASP A 41 15.99 -6.20 -14.59
C ASP A 41 17.42 -6.13 -14.05
N ALA A 42 17.97 -4.94 -13.83
CA ALA A 42 19.28 -4.75 -13.22
C ALA A 42 19.31 -5.31 -11.78
N ILE A 43 18.29 -5.02 -10.97
CA ILE A 43 18.17 -5.57 -9.61
C ILE A 43 18.07 -7.10 -9.65
N ARG A 44 17.29 -7.64 -10.58
CA ARG A 44 17.14 -9.09 -10.78
C ARG A 44 18.44 -9.74 -11.25
N ALA A 45 19.19 -9.07 -12.12
CA ALA A 45 20.47 -9.58 -12.61
C ALA A 45 21.51 -9.71 -11.49
N VAL A 46 21.53 -8.77 -10.53
CA VAL A 46 22.40 -8.87 -9.34
C VAL A 46 22.10 -10.12 -8.52
N SER A 47 20.84 -10.52 -8.41
CA SER A 47 20.43 -11.72 -7.64
C SER A 47 20.44 -13.01 -8.47
N GLY A 48 20.89 -12.96 -9.72
CA GLY A 48 20.88 -14.12 -10.61
C GLY A 48 19.51 -14.52 -11.17
N ASN A 49 18.47 -13.70 -10.92
CA ASN A 49 17.08 -13.94 -11.37
C ASN A 49 16.77 -13.34 -12.74
N TYR A 50 17.78 -12.85 -13.45
CA TYR A 50 17.70 -12.37 -14.82
C TYR A 50 18.92 -12.82 -15.61
N GLU A 51 18.70 -13.53 -16.72
CA GLU A 51 19.75 -14.00 -17.61
C GLU A 51 20.17 -12.88 -18.57
N VAL A 52 21.36 -12.34 -18.36
CA VAL A 52 21.90 -11.26 -19.19
C VAL A 52 22.36 -11.81 -20.54
N ARG A 53 21.87 -11.20 -21.62
CA ARG A 53 22.17 -11.56 -23.01
C ARG A 53 23.14 -10.57 -23.63
N ALA A 54 23.78 -10.96 -24.74
CA ALA A 54 24.66 -10.08 -25.48
C ALA A 54 24.00 -8.77 -25.98
N THR A 55 22.70 -8.77 -26.16
CA THR A 55 21.88 -7.61 -26.53
C THR A 55 21.67 -6.61 -25.39
N ASP A 56 21.93 -7.00 -24.15
CA ASP A 56 21.69 -6.18 -22.97
C ASP A 56 22.88 -5.25 -22.65
N PHE A 57 23.98 -5.36 -23.39
CA PHE A 57 25.13 -4.47 -23.29
C PHE A 57 24.91 -3.21 -24.15
N ASN A 58 24.91 -2.05 -23.52
CA ASN A 58 24.84 -0.79 -24.23
C ASN A 58 26.07 -0.58 -25.13
N GLU A 59 27.26 -0.68 -24.53
CA GLU A 59 28.56 -0.71 -25.24
C GLU A 59 29.17 -2.11 -25.19
N LYS A 60 29.29 -2.76 -26.34
CA LYS A 60 29.76 -4.16 -26.46
C LYS A 60 31.17 -4.43 -25.94
N LYS A 61 32.01 -3.39 -25.77
CA LYS A 61 33.40 -3.57 -25.27
C LYS A 61 33.54 -3.42 -23.75
N GLN A 62 32.48 -2.98 -23.05
CA GLN A 62 32.50 -2.75 -21.62
C GLN A 62 31.65 -3.79 -20.89
N ASN A 63 32.03 -4.10 -19.64
CA ASN A 63 31.20 -4.92 -18.78
C ASN A 63 29.98 -4.14 -18.29
N ILE A 64 28.93 -4.85 -17.90
CA ILE A 64 27.85 -4.26 -17.11
C ILE A 64 28.34 -4.17 -15.68
N GLU A 65 28.15 -3.01 -15.03
CA GLU A 65 28.49 -2.79 -13.62
C GLU A 65 27.24 -2.30 -12.90
N ILE A 66 26.86 -3.00 -11.81
CA ILE A 66 25.75 -2.65 -10.95
C ILE A 66 26.27 -2.58 -9.53
N SER A 67 26.41 -1.35 -8.99
CA SER A 67 26.81 -1.14 -7.60
C SER A 67 25.58 -0.95 -6.74
N MET A 68 25.57 -1.57 -5.56
CA MET A 68 24.47 -1.51 -4.60
C MET A 68 24.97 -1.21 -3.19
N ALA A 69 24.18 -0.44 -2.44
CA ALA A 69 24.28 -0.33 -1.00
C ALA A 69 23.07 -1.01 -0.38
N LEU A 70 23.30 -2.07 0.38
CA LEU A 70 22.27 -2.91 0.98
C LEU A 70 22.30 -2.75 2.50
N GLU A 71 21.26 -2.18 3.08
CA GLU A 71 21.10 -2.10 4.53
C GLU A 71 20.74 -3.47 5.10
N ILE A 72 21.50 -3.92 6.09
CA ILE A 72 21.33 -5.19 6.80
C ILE A 72 21.16 -4.87 8.27
N THR A 73 19.97 -5.11 8.81
CA THR A 73 19.65 -4.85 10.22
C THR A 73 20.23 -5.94 11.14
N GLU A 74 20.27 -5.68 12.43
CA GLU A 74 20.69 -6.68 13.43
C GLU A 74 19.79 -7.92 13.40
N GLU A 75 18.49 -7.73 13.15
CA GLU A 75 17.53 -8.81 13.01
C GLU A 75 17.82 -9.66 11.76
N ASP A 76 18.21 -9.04 10.66
CA ASP A 76 18.63 -9.76 9.45
C ASP A 76 19.89 -10.61 9.70
N LEU A 77 20.86 -10.07 10.48
CA LEU A 77 22.05 -10.82 10.89
C LEU A 77 21.70 -12.05 11.74
N HIS A 78 20.75 -11.93 12.67
CA HIS A 78 20.25 -13.08 13.42
C HIS A 78 19.61 -14.15 12.53
N ARG A 79 18.86 -13.74 11.51
CA ARG A 79 18.27 -14.66 10.52
C ARG A 79 19.36 -15.37 9.71
N PHE A 80 20.37 -14.65 9.22
CA PHE A 80 21.52 -15.26 8.53
C PHE A 80 22.28 -16.25 9.42
N HIS A 81 22.50 -15.92 10.69
CA HIS A 81 23.09 -16.83 11.64
C HIS A 81 22.28 -18.11 11.83
N ALA A 82 20.95 -17.99 11.98
CA ALA A 82 20.05 -19.13 12.13
C ALA A 82 20.08 -20.06 10.91
N HIS A 83 20.23 -19.49 9.70
CA HIS A 83 20.34 -20.26 8.44
C HIS A 83 21.76 -20.74 8.15
N GLY A 84 22.77 -20.35 8.95
CA GLY A 84 24.16 -20.75 8.72
C GLY A 84 24.80 -20.11 7.48
N SER A 85 24.27 -18.96 7.00
CA SER A 85 24.84 -18.21 5.88
C SER A 85 26.23 -17.71 6.19
N VAL A 86 27.14 -17.71 5.21
CA VAL A 86 28.55 -17.29 5.31
C VAL A 86 29.39 -18.19 6.23
N SER A 87 28.84 -18.65 7.37
CA SER A 87 29.56 -19.45 8.36
C SER A 87 28.61 -20.21 9.30
N SER A 88 29.10 -21.35 9.84
CA SER A 88 28.34 -22.21 10.74
C SER A 88 28.91 -22.16 12.17
N TYR A 89 28.70 -21.07 12.89
CA TYR A 89 29.07 -20.96 14.30
C TYR A 89 27.81 -21.06 15.20
N LYS A 90 27.94 -21.73 16.35
CA LYS A 90 26.82 -21.84 17.31
C LYS A 90 26.49 -20.53 18.03
N ARG A 91 27.52 -19.68 18.27
CA ARG A 91 27.38 -18.41 19.01
C ARG A 91 27.30 -17.26 18.02
N PHE A 92 26.28 -16.44 18.16
CA PHE A 92 26.04 -15.28 17.30
C PHE A 92 27.22 -14.29 17.26
N ASP A 93 27.80 -13.94 18.42
CA ASP A 93 28.91 -12.98 18.47
C ASP A 93 30.15 -13.47 17.70
N THR A 94 30.41 -14.80 17.73
CA THR A 94 31.54 -15.40 17.00
C THR A 94 31.23 -15.39 15.51
N TRP A 95 29.99 -15.72 15.15
CA TRP A 95 29.52 -15.69 13.78
C TRP A 95 29.55 -14.26 13.20
N LYS A 96 29.07 -13.25 13.96
CA LYS A 96 29.05 -11.85 13.53
C LYS A 96 30.45 -11.31 13.28
N ARG A 97 31.43 -11.65 14.11
CA ARG A 97 32.83 -11.28 13.92
C ARG A 97 33.38 -11.87 12.62
N ASP A 98 33.20 -13.18 12.41
CA ASP A 98 33.63 -13.88 11.20
C ASP A 98 32.90 -13.36 9.95
N PHE A 99 31.61 -13.01 10.07
CA PHE A 99 30.84 -12.36 9.02
C PHE A 99 31.47 -11.01 8.61
N CYS A 100 31.78 -10.15 9.57
CA CYS A 100 32.42 -8.85 9.29
C CYS A 100 33.82 -9.03 8.66
N GLU A 101 34.61 -10.02 9.11
CA GLU A 101 35.92 -10.32 8.52
C GLU A 101 35.79 -10.83 7.07
N LYS A 102 34.78 -11.63 6.80
CA LYS A 102 34.50 -12.16 5.46
C LYS A 102 33.82 -11.16 4.55
N MET A 103 33.22 -10.12 5.07
CA MET A 103 32.44 -9.12 4.34
C MET A 103 32.97 -7.70 4.62
N PRO A 104 34.18 -7.34 4.17
CA PRO A 104 34.78 -6.04 4.46
C PRO A 104 33.98 -4.85 3.88
N GLY A 105 33.17 -5.06 2.84
CA GLY A 105 32.22 -4.08 2.34
C GLY A 105 31.03 -3.80 3.27
N TYR A 106 30.86 -4.56 4.37
CA TYR A 106 29.83 -4.33 5.37
C TYR A 106 30.35 -3.38 6.45
N VAL A 107 29.91 -2.13 6.36
CA VAL A 107 30.34 -1.05 7.27
C VAL A 107 29.10 -0.29 7.77
N GLY A 108 28.99 -0.11 9.09
CA GLY A 108 27.91 0.69 9.68
C GLY A 108 26.50 0.18 9.41
N GLY A 109 26.30 -1.13 9.22
CA GLY A 109 24.99 -1.70 8.91
C GLY A 109 24.65 -1.74 7.42
N VAL A 110 25.55 -1.28 6.56
CA VAL A 110 25.36 -1.25 5.11
C VAL A 110 26.43 -2.07 4.40
N LEU A 111 26.01 -2.96 3.52
CA LEU A 111 26.89 -3.73 2.64
C LEU A 111 27.01 -3.02 1.29
N HIS A 112 28.21 -2.55 0.95
CA HIS A 112 28.53 -1.98 -0.34
C HIS A 112 29.21 -3.03 -1.21
N PHE A 113 28.73 -3.18 -2.44
CA PHE A 113 29.33 -4.08 -3.42
C PHE A 113 29.01 -3.67 -4.85
N THR A 114 29.80 -4.16 -5.79
CA THR A 114 29.60 -4.01 -7.24
C THR A 114 29.46 -5.38 -7.88
N CYS A 115 28.36 -5.61 -8.57
CA CYS A 115 28.14 -6.74 -9.43
C CYS A 115 28.65 -6.42 -10.84
N THR A 116 29.62 -7.16 -11.34
CA THR A 116 30.15 -7.04 -12.70
C THR A 116 29.75 -8.23 -13.53
N ILE A 117 29.13 -8.00 -14.68
CA ILE A 117 28.71 -9.03 -15.62
C ILE A 117 29.48 -8.86 -16.92
N ASN A 118 30.21 -9.89 -17.33
CA ASN A 118 30.97 -9.85 -18.57
C ASN A 118 30.12 -10.34 -19.76
N GLN A 119 30.64 -10.18 -20.97
CA GLN A 119 29.96 -10.57 -22.22
C GLN A 119 29.59 -12.06 -22.31
N ASN A 120 30.22 -12.90 -21.51
CA ASN A 120 29.90 -14.35 -21.43
C ASN A 120 28.83 -14.65 -20.37
N GLY A 121 28.18 -13.62 -19.81
CA GLY A 121 27.17 -13.77 -18.76
C GLY A 121 27.74 -14.14 -17.39
N LYS A 122 29.07 -14.17 -17.21
CA LYS A 122 29.67 -14.52 -15.92
C LYS A 122 29.57 -13.36 -14.94
N ILE A 123 28.93 -13.61 -13.80
CA ILE A 123 28.71 -12.67 -12.71
C ILE A 123 29.89 -12.73 -11.73
N ARG A 124 30.36 -11.57 -11.27
CA ARG A 124 31.35 -11.40 -10.20
C ARG A 124 30.89 -10.32 -9.25
N TYR A 125 31.16 -10.50 -7.96
CA TYR A 125 30.83 -9.53 -6.93
C TYR A 125 32.12 -9.01 -6.32
N ASP A 126 32.29 -7.69 -6.33
CA ASP A 126 33.43 -6.96 -5.77
C ASP A 126 32.96 -6.21 -4.51
N ASP A 127 33.63 -6.41 -3.38
CA ASP A 127 33.34 -5.76 -2.12
C ASP A 127 34.25 -4.54 -1.82
N GLY A 128 34.97 -4.07 -2.83
CA GLY A 128 35.96 -2.98 -2.74
C GLY A 128 37.34 -3.47 -2.31
N VAL A 129 37.46 -4.68 -1.77
CA VAL A 129 38.72 -5.32 -1.34
C VAL A 129 39.04 -6.55 -2.21
N HIS A 130 38.03 -7.35 -2.50
CA HIS A 130 38.16 -8.61 -3.22
C HIS A 130 37.33 -8.60 -4.51
N LYS A 131 37.95 -8.79 -5.66
CA LYS A 131 37.31 -8.76 -6.99
C LYS A 131 36.31 -9.90 -7.29
N ASN A 132 36.20 -10.90 -6.45
CA ASN A 132 35.24 -12.01 -6.64
C ASN A 132 34.83 -12.61 -5.31
N LYS A 133 33.91 -11.94 -4.62
CA LYS A 133 33.49 -12.33 -3.27
C LYS A 133 32.33 -13.34 -3.33
N ARG A 134 32.63 -14.60 -3.03
CA ARG A 134 31.67 -15.71 -3.08
C ARG A 134 30.55 -15.65 -2.04
N TYR A 135 30.72 -14.87 -0.97
CA TYR A 135 29.75 -14.80 0.13
C TYR A 135 28.62 -13.78 -0.11
N ILE A 136 28.81 -12.83 -1.01
CA ILE A 136 27.78 -11.81 -1.32
C ILE A 136 26.47 -12.46 -1.76
N PRO A 137 26.43 -13.44 -2.69
CA PRO A 137 25.20 -14.11 -3.08
C PRO A 137 24.43 -14.79 -1.93
N GLU A 138 25.15 -15.23 -0.88
CA GLU A 138 24.56 -15.93 0.27
C GLU A 138 23.77 -14.99 1.21
N VAL A 139 23.98 -13.67 1.07
CA VAL A 139 23.34 -12.64 1.88
C VAL A 139 22.45 -11.70 1.07
N LEU A 140 22.26 -11.95 -0.23
CA LEU A 140 21.31 -11.18 -1.02
C LEU A 140 19.88 -11.51 -0.59
N PRO A 141 18.98 -10.52 -0.56
CA PRO A 141 17.57 -10.75 -0.24
C PRO A 141 16.91 -11.61 -1.32
N LYS A 142 15.92 -12.40 -0.91
CA LYS A 142 15.05 -13.10 -1.86
C LYS A 142 14.22 -12.07 -2.63
N LEU A 143 14.15 -12.21 -3.95
CA LEU A 143 13.33 -11.35 -4.79
C LEU A 143 12.02 -12.05 -5.13
N HIS A 144 10.90 -11.43 -4.80
CA HIS A 144 9.58 -11.82 -5.29
C HIS A 144 9.21 -10.91 -6.45
N PHE A 145 9.18 -11.47 -7.66
CA PHE A 145 8.93 -10.72 -8.88
C PHE A 145 7.56 -11.08 -9.49
N ILE A 146 6.73 -10.06 -9.65
CA ILE A 146 5.47 -10.15 -10.38
C ILE A 146 5.63 -9.41 -11.70
N ASP A 147 5.67 -10.16 -12.79
CA ASP A 147 5.81 -9.64 -14.14
C ASP A 147 4.46 -9.25 -14.77
N THR A 148 4.51 -8.72 -15.98
CA THR A 148 3.31 -8.33 -16.75
C THR A 148 2.45 -9.50 -17.21
N THR A 149 3.00 -10.72 -17.26
CA THR A 149 2.25 -11.93 -17.69
C THR A 149 1.30 -12.43 -16.62
N ARG A 150 1.50 -12.02 -15.34
CA ARG A 150 0.73 -12.49 -14.19
C ARG A 150 0.72 -14.02 -14.07
N ASN A 151 1.89 -14.64 -14.31
CA ASN A 151 2.03 -16.06 -14.05
C ASN A 151 2.03 -16.33 -12.54
N VAL A 152 0.97 -16.96 -12.06
CA VAL A 152 0.78 -17.20 -10.62
C VAL A 152 1.59 -18.40 -10.11
N ALA A 153 1.86 -19.40 -10.98
CA ALA A 153 2.43 -20.68 -10.56
C ALA A 153 3.78 -20.55 -9.83
N PRO A 154 4.82 -19.82 -10.32
CA PRO A 154 6.10 -19.77 -9.63
C PRO A 154 6.01 -19.12 -8.25
N LEU A 155 5.23 -18.02 -8.13
CA LEU A 155 5.04 -17.34 -6.86
C LEU A 155 4.25 -18.20 -5.87
N GLN A 156 3.22 -18.88 -6.37
CA GLN A 156 2.36 -19.76 -5.60
C GLN A 156 3.12 -20.95 -5.06
N GLU A 157 3.87 -21.64 -5.88
CA GLU A 157 4.72 -22.76 -5.46
C GLU A 157 5.75 -22.34 -4.41
N ASP A 158 6.42 -21.21 -4.63
CA ASP A 158 7.41 -20.70 -3.69
C ASP A 158 6.80 -20.35 -2.33
N LEU A 159 5.68 -19.65 -2.30
CA LEU A 159 5.12 -19.12 -1.07
C LEU A 159 4.34 -20.17 -0.27
N LEU A 160 3.55 -21.01 -0.91
CA LEU A 160 2.73 -22.02 -0.21
C LEU A 160 3.56 -23.18 0.34
N MET A 161 4.63 -23.57 -0.33
CA MET A 161 5.50 -24.64 0.19
C MET A 161 6.28 -24.27 1.44
N PHE A 162 6.52 -22.97 1.68
CA PHE A 162 7.30 -22.52 2.84
C PHE A 162 6.48 -22.41 4.13
N GLN A 163 5.16 -22.34 4.06
CA GLN A 163 4.36 -21.94 5.24
C GLN A 163 3.87 -23.09 6.11
N GLU A 164 3.52 -24.26 5.58
CA GLU A 164 2.72 -25.19 6.37
C GLU A 164 3.42 -26.50 6.79
N SER A 165 4.53 -26.90 6.20
CA SER A 165 5.14 -28.18 6.56
C SER A 165 6.65 -28.19 6.44
N GLU A 166 7.31 -28.41 7.58
CA GLU A 166 8.75 -28.67 7.65
C GLU A 166 9.14 -29.87 6.75
N ASP A 167 8.26 -30.83 6.59
CA ASP A 167 8.45 -32.01 5.75
C ASP A 167 8.44 -31.67 4.25
N LEU A 168 7.54 -30.79 3.80
CA LEU A 168 7.52 -30.31 2.40
C LEU A 168 8.76 -29.48 2.07
N SER A 169 9.19 -28.65 3.02
CA SER A 169 10.44 -27.88 2.90
C SER A 169 11.66 -28.81 2.78
N ARG A 170 11.72 -29.84 3.60
CA ARG A 170 12.80 -30.87 3.55
C ARG A 170 12.76 -31.67 2.25
N LEU A 171 11.59 -31.97 1.73
CA LEU A 171 11.42 -32.67 0.47
C LEU A 171 11.98 -31.85 -0.70
N ARG A 172 11.64 -30.56 -0.77
CA ARG A 172 12.07 -29.64 -1.82
C ARG A 172 13.56 -29.30 -1.76
N SER A 173 14.09 -29.07 -0.56
CA SER A 173 15.50 -28.73 -0.37
C SER A 173 16.46 -29.91 -0.60
N ASN A 174 15.91 -31.09 -0.89
CA ASN A 174 16.67 -32.30 -1.17
C ASN A 174 17.80 -32.57 -0.14
N VAL A 175 17.50 -32.34 1.14
CA VAL A 175 18.49 -32.48 2.22
C VAL A 175 18.80 -33.92 2.56
N CYS A 176 20.01 -34.16 3.03
CA CYS A 176 20.44 -35.47 3.50
C CYS A 176 19.71 -35.83 4.82
N VAL A 177 19.18 -37.06 4.91
CA VAL A 177 18.47 -37.57 6.10
C VAL A 177 19.38 -37.57 7.34
N PHE A 178 20.68 -37.82 7.20
CA PHE A 178 21.64 -37.83 8.31
C PHE A 178 22.16 -36.42 8.70
N ASN A 179 22.17 -35.49 7.75
CA ASN A 179 22.71 -34.15 7.98
C ASN A 179 21.91 -33.10 7.19
N PRO A 180 20.94 -32.47 7.84
CA PRO A 180 20.08 -31.46 7.22
C PRO A 180 20.83 -30.27 6.61
N ALA A 181 22.08 -30.02 7.00
CA ALA A 181 22.92 -28.96 6.43
C ALA A 181 23.56 -29.32 5.08
N LYS A 182 23.36 -30.55 4.58
CA LYS A 182 23.95 -31.01 3.31
C LYS A 182 22.86 -31.44 2.33
N SER A 183 23.06 -31.11 1.07
CA SER A 183 22.25 -31.68 -0.01
C SER A 183 22.45 -33.19 -0.11
N CYS A 184 21.42 -33.91 -0.50
CA CYS A 184 21.48 -35.34 -0.72
C CYS A 184 22.30 -35.63 -1.97
N ASN A 185 23.28 -36.53 -1.84
CA ASN A 185 24.11 -37.03 -2.95
C ASN A 185 23.64 -38.39 -3.46
N HIS A 186 22.44 -38.84 -3.12
CA HIS A 186 21.82 -40.11 -3.51
C HIS A 186 22.68 -41.35 -3.20
N CYS A 187 23.42 -41.32 -2.07
CA CYS A 187 24.23 -42.47 -1.64
C CYS A 187 23.41 -43.64 -1.09
N PHE A 188 22.12 -43.41 -0.78
CA PHE A 188 21.14 -44.36 -0.27
C PHE A 188 21.53 -45.07 1.06
N GLN A 189 22.52 -44.56 1.79
CA GLN A 189 22.92 -45.14 3.09
C GLN A 189 21.79 -45.01 4.15
N CYS A 190 20.89 -44.04 3.99
CA CYS A 190 19.76 -43.86 4.88
C CYS A 190 18.67 -44.95 4.75
N ILE A 191 18.64 -45.70 3.66
CA ILE A 191 17.61 -46.73 3.40
C ILE A 191 17.59 -47.80 4.46
N GLY A 192 18.72 -48.17 5.03
CA GLY A 192 18.80 -49.15 6.12
C GLY A 192 18.02 -48.70 7.38
N LEU A 193 18.05 -47.40 7.71
CA LEU A 193 17.28 -46.82 8.82
C LEU A 193 15.80 -46.65 8.46
N ILE A 194 15.53 -46.21 7.24
CA ILE A 194 14.16 -45.98 6.75
C ILE A 194 13.38 -47.32 6.76
N ASN A 195 14.00 -48.41 6.32
CA ASN A 195 13.37 -49.76 6.30
C ASN A 195 13.11 -50.35 7.69
N GLN A 196 13.69 -49.80 8.76
CA GLN A 196 13.42 -50.25 10.14
C GLN A 196 12.17 -49.60 10.72
N LYS A 197 11.67 -48.50 10.13
CA LYS A 197 10.47 -47.79 10.55
C LYS A 197 9.20 -48.45 10.02
N LYS A 198 8.13 -48.40 10.79
CA LYS A 198 6.82 -48.78 10.29
C LYS A 198 6.30 -47.73 9.29
N PRO A 199 5.40 -48.13 8.37
CA PRO A 199 4.85 -47.20 7.40
C PRO A 199 4.23 -45.92 8.01
N GLU A 200 3.64 -46.03 9.19
CA GLU A 200 3.01 -44.95 9.96
C GLU A 200 4.02 -43.98 10.60
N GLU A 201 5.26 -44.39 10.75
CA GLU A 201 6.37 -43.65 11.34
C GLU A 201 7.25 -42.93 10.29
N LEU A 202 7.00 -43.24 9.01
CA LEU A 202 7.75 -42.64 7.91
C LEU A 202 7.30 -41.21 7.65
N GLN A 203 8.25 -40.30 7.65
CA GLN A 203 8.03 -38.92 7.20
C GLN A 203 7.98 -38.87 5.67
N VAL A 204 7.34 -37.83 5.12
CA VAL A 204 7.15 -37.70 3.65
C VAL A 204 8.48 -37.73 2.89
N HIS A 205 9.51 -37.03 3.36
CA HIS A 205 10.84 -37.03 2.72
C HIS A 205 11.55 -38.39 2.80
N GLU A 206 11.31 -39.19 3.84
CA GLU A 206 11.86 -40.54 3.95
C GLU A 206 11.17 -41.50 2.97
N THR A 207 9.84 -41.37 2.83
CA THR A 207 9.07 -42.12 1.82
C THR A 207 9.54 -41.80 0.40
N ALA A 208 9.81 -40.52 0.13
CA ALA A 208 10.36 -40.06 -1.13
C ALA A 208 11.75 -40.73 -1.41
N ARG A 209 12.63 -40.76 -0.41
CA ARG A 209 13.94 -41.45 -0.53
C ARG A 209 13.78 -42.93 -0.80
N LEU A 210 12.82 -43.60 -0.16
CA LEU A 210 12.52 -45.00 -0.43
C LEU A 210 12.05 -45.22 -1.86
N LEU A 211 11.19 -44.31 -2.38
CA LEU A 211 10.76 -44.37 -3.77
C LEU A 211 11.94 -44.22 -4.75
N GLU A 212 12.76 -43.17 -4.55
CA GLU A 212 13.98 -42.96 -5.36
C GLU A 212 14.90 -44.18 -5.37
N TYR A 213 15.11 -44.81 -4.20
CA TYR A 213 15.92 -46.03 -4.10
C TYR A 213 15.27 -47.20 -4.85
N LYS A 214 13.95 -47.36 -4.76
CA LYS A 214 13.23 -48.38 -5.51
C LYS A 214 13.35 -48.17 -7.02
N MET A 215 13.25 -46.95 -7.48
CA MET A 215 13.43 -46.59 -8.89
C MET A 215 14.88 -46.86 -9.36
N TYR A 216 15.87 -46.48 -8.54
CA TYR A 216 17.27 -46.79 -8.80
C TYR A 216 17.52 -48.31 -8.93
N GLN A 217 16.83 -49.13 -8.11
CA GLN A 217 16.91 -50.59 -8.18
C GLN A 217 16.27 -51.22 -9.44
N LEU A 218 15.36 -50.51 -10.12
CA LEU A 218 14.73 -51.01 -11.35
C LEU A 218 15.72 -51.18 -12.50
N ASN A 219 16.90 -50.65 -12.38
CA ASN A 219 18.09 -50.89 -13.15
C ASN A 219 17.88 -51.23 -14.65
N LEU A 220 18.11 -50.25 -15.51
CA LEU A 220 18.02 -50.40 -16.97
C LEU A 220 19.26 -51.07 -17.60
N ASN A 221 20.07 -51.79 -16.83
CA ASN A 221 21.33 -52.39 -17.29
C ASN A 221 21.15 -53.34 -18.45
N LYS A 222 20.10 -54.17 -18.48
CA LYS A 222 19.81 -55.05 -19.61
C LYS A 222 19.58 -54.31 -20.92
N PHE A 223 18.99 -53.11 -20.84
CA PHE A 223 18.81 -52.26 -22.00
C PHE A 223 20.12 -51.57 -22.39
N ALA A 224 20.88 -51.09 -21.40
CA ALA A 224 22.19 -50.50 -21.60
C ALA A 224 23.19 -51.51 -22.22
N GLU A 225 23.16 -52.79 -21.80
CA GLU A 225 23.97 -53.90 -22.40
C GLU A 225 23.69 -54.04 -23.90
N LYS A 226 22.40 -54.07 -24.29
CA LYS A 226 22.03 -54.15 -25.72
C LYS A 226 22.48 -52.91 -26.51
N ILE A 227 22.37 -51.73 -25.92
CA ILE A 227 22.89 -50.49 -26.53
C ILE A 227 24.41 -50.62 -26.71
N ASN A 228 25.14 -51.05 -25.68
CA ASN A 228 26.58 -51.15 -25.71
C ASN A 228 27.07 -52.18 -26.73
N GLU A 229 26.37 -53.31 -26.87
CA GLU A 229 26.67 -54.27 -27.92
C GLU A 229 26.60 -53.67 -29.32
N ASN A 230 25.50 -52.95 -29.62
CA ASN A 230 25.32 -52.31 -30.92
C ASN A 230 26.26 -51.11 -31.09
N TYR A 231 26.51 -50.33 -30.03
CA TYR A 231 27.39 -49.18 -30.04
C TYR A 231 28.83 -49.57 -30.35
N ARG A 232 29.33 -50.67 -29.74
CA ARG A 232 30.65 -51.25 -30.06
C ARG A 232 30.72 -51.77 -31.48
N LYS A 233 29.67 -52.45 -31.99
CA LYS A 233 29.62 -52.91 -33.38
C LYS A 233 29.72 -51.78 -34.39
N ASN A 234 29.23 -50.59 -34.00
CA ASN A 234 29.24 -49.38 -34.80
C ASN A 234 30.45 -48.46 -34.55
N GLY A 235 31.50 -48.98 -33.82
CA GLY A 235 32.76 -48.27 -33.58
C GLY A 235 32.78 -47.36 -32.35
N GLY A 236 31.79 -47.40 -31.48
CA GLY A 236 31.80 -46.71 -30.20
C GLY A 236 32.76 -47.33 -29.19
N VAL A 237 33.46 -46.53 -28.40
CA VAL A 237 34.50 -46.95 -27.45
C VAL A 237 34.04 -46.80 -25.99
N GLU A 238 33.14 -45.87 -25.72
CA GLU A 238 32.64 -45.57 -24.37
C GLU A 238 31.61 -46.61 -23.89
N GLU A 239 31.40 -46.69 -22.58
CA GLU A 239 30.33 -47.49 -21.96
C GLU A 239 29.09 -46.64 -21.69
N ILE A 240 27.98 -46.98 -22.34
CA ILE A 240 26.67 -46.32 -22.10
C ILE A 240 26.04 -46.95 -20.86
N ARG A 241 25.68 -46.13 -19.90
CA ARG A 241 24.94 -46.51 -18.68
C ARG A 241 23.61 -45.78 -18.64
N CYS A 242 22.54 -46.48 -18.39
CA CYS A 242 21.20 -45.94 -18.28
C CYS A 242 20.78 -45.97 -16.81
N ASN A 243 20.59 -44.80 -16.22
CA ASN A 243 20.07 -44.63 -14.86
C ASN A 243 18.68 -44.01 -14.90
N LEU A 244 17.77 -44.55 -14.11
CA LEU A 244 16.49 -43.95 -13.87
C LEU A 244 16.65 -42.93 -12.73
N SER A 245 16.44 -41.67 -13.01
CA SER A 245 16.38 -40.60 -12.00
C SER A 245 14.94 -40.09 -11.85
N CYS A 246 14.55 -39.76 -10.63
CA CYS A 246 13.27 -39.15 -10.32
C CYS A 246 13.55 -37.76 -9.76
N ASN A 247 12.97 -36.75 -10.39
CA ASN A 247 12.97 -35.41 -9.81
C ASN A 247 11.75 -35.26 -8.91
N MET A 248 11.96 -35.39 -7.60
CA MET A 248 10.88 -35.31 -6.63
C MET A 248 10.22 -33.91 -6.59
N GLU A 249 10.94 -32.86 -6.99
CA GLU A 249 10.41 -31.50 -7.05
C GLU A 249 9.31 -31.37 -8.12
N GLU A 250 9.39 -32.12 -9.21
CA GLU A 250 8.43 -32.12 -10.30
C GLU A 250 7.21 -33.04 -10.07
N LEU A 251 7.28 -33.92 -9.08
CA LEU A 251 6.20 -34.89 -8.78
C LEU A 251 5.04 -34.27 -8.01
N PHE A 252 5.27 -33.13 -7.35
CA PHE A 252 4.27 -32.50 -6.49
C PHE A 252 3.97 -31.11 -7.01
N SER A 253 2.70 -30.83 -7.25
CA SER A 253 2.21 -29.49 -7.56
C SER A 253 1.09 -29.12 -6.60
N ILE A 254 1.10 -27.88 -6.12
CA ILE A 254 0.01 -27.34 -5.33
C ILE A 254 -1.06 -26.86 -6.31
N LYS A 255 -2.28 -27.42 -6.19
CA LYS A 255 -3.44 -26.95 -6.94
C LYS A 255 -4.21 -25.98 -6.08
N VAL A 256 -4.34 -24.75 -6.54
CA VAL A 256 -5.17 -23.74 -5.89
C VAL A 256 -6.37 -23.45 -6.79
N GLU A 257 -7.55 -23.52 -6.21
CA GLU A 257 -8.81 -23.35 -6.93
C GLU A 257 -9.64 -22.24 -6.29
N ALA A 258 -10.21 -21.39 -7.13
CA ALA A 258 -11.15 -20.36 -6.73
C ALA A 258 -12.59 -20.92 -6.79
N TRP A 259 -13.35 -20.72 -5.72
CA TRP A 259 -14.77 -21.00 -5.70
C TRP A 259 -15.57 -19.84 -6.28
N HIS A 260 -16.39 -20.09 -7.27
CA HIS A 260 -17.29 -19.11 -7.87
C HIS A 260 -18.71 -19.30 -7.30
N GLU A 261 -19.14 -18.39 -6.44
CA GLU A 261 -20.43 -18.50 -5.74
C GLU A 261 -21.64 -18.49 -6.68
N GLU A 262 -21.65 -17.62 -7.69
CA GLU A 262 -22.75 -17.51 -8.65
C GLU A 262 -22.87 -18.75 -9.54
N ALA A 263 -21.76 -19.24 -10.04
CA ALA A 263 -21.70 -20.38 -10.94
C ALA A 263 -21.61 -21.73 -10.19
N LYS A 264 -21.42 -21.73 -8.88
CA LYS A 264 -21.28 -22.90 -7.99
C LYS A 264 -20.29 -23.94 -8.49
N HIS A 265 -19.13 -23.50 -8.96
CA HIS A 265 -18.05 -24.39 -9.40
C HIS A 265 -16.68 -23.92 -8.93
N LEU A 266 -15.73 -24.84 -8.86
CA LEU A 266 -14.31 -24.57 -8.65
C LEU A 266 -13.61 -24.38 -10.00
N SER A 267 -12.70 -23.43 -10.08
CA SER A 267 -11.79 -23.30 -11.22
C SER A 267 -10.36 -23.02 -10.75
N PRO A 268 -9.34 -23.54 -11.46
CA PRO A 268 -7.96 -23.20 -11.16
C PRO A 268 -7.73 -21.68 -11.15
N VAL A 269 -6.93 -21.20 -10.18
CA VAL A 269 -6.60 -19.76 -10.05
C VAL A 269 -5.95 -19.21 -11.32
N GLU A 270 -5.25 -20.05 -12.09
CA GLU A 270 -4.66 -19.72 -13.39
C GLU A 270 -5.70 -19.30 -14.44
N ARG A 271 -6.97 -19.64 -14.24
CA ARG A 271 -8.10 -19.24 -15.12
C ARG A 271 -8.77 -17.94 -14.72
N LEU A 272 -8.42 -17.37 -13.58
CA LEU A 272 -8.90 -16.04 -13.20
C LEU A 272 -8.49 -14.99 -14.24
N GLY A 273 -9.29 -13.95 -14.40
CA GLY A 273 -8.89 -12.78 -15.19
C GLY A 273 -7.61 -12.14 -14.64
N ASN A 274 -6.78 -11.58 -15.52
CA ASN A 274 -5.45 -11.07 -15.12
C ASN A 274 -5.51 -10.02 -14.00
N GLY A 275 -6.56 -9.21 -13.91
CA GLY A 275 -6.77 -8.28 -12.80
C GLY A 275 -6.92 -9.02 -11.46
N MET A 276 -7.76 -10.06 -11.42
CA MET A 276 -7.94 -10.85 -10.19
C MET A 276 -6.69 -11.67 -9.84
N LYS A 277 -5.92 -12.14 -10.84
CA LYS A 277 -4.60 -12.73 -10.59
C LYS A 277 -3.65 -11.75 -9.92
N SER A 278 -3.62 -10.48 -10.36
CA SER A 278 -2.81 -9.45 -9.71
C SER A 278 -3.19 -9.27 -8.24
N ILE A 279 -4.46 -9.17 -7.93
CA ILE A 279 -4.95 -9.03 -6.54
C ILE A 279 -4.61 -10.30 -5.73
N TYR A 280 -4.83 -11.48 -6.29
CA TYR A 280 -4.48 -12.75 -5.65
C TYR A 280 -2.98 -12.83 -5.31
N MET A 281 -2.10 -12.51 -6.27
CA MET A 281 -0.64 -12.54 -6.05
C MET A 281 -0.19 -11.56 -4.97
N LEU A 282 -0.76 -10.34 -4.96
CA LEU A 282 -0.48 -9.36 -3.91
C LEU A 282 -1.00 -9.81 -2.55
N SER A 283 -2.19 -10.42 -2.48
CA SER A 283 -2.75 -10.97 -1.24
C SER A 283 -1.94 -12.16 -0.73
N LEU A 284 -1.45 -13.02 -1.63
CA LEU A 284 -0.57 -14.13 -1.28
C LEU A 284 0.75 -13.62 -0.67
N LEU A 285 1.35 -12.59 -1.24
CA LEU A 285 2.54 -11.93 -0.67
C LEU A 285 2.24 -11.31 0.70
N GLU A 286 1.10 -10.66 0.87
CA GLU A 286 0.69 -10.07 2.15
C GLU A 286 0.59 -11.15 3.24
N THR A 287 -0.05 -12.28 2.94
CA THR A 287 -0.14 -13.43 3.85
C THR A 287 1.22 -14.02 4.19
N TYR A 288 2.10 -14.19 3.19
CA TYR A 288 3.46 -14.71 3.41
C TYR A 288 4.30 -13.83 4.33
N ILE A 289 4.21 -12.52 4.20
CA ILE A 289 4.99 -11.54 4.99
C ILE A 289 4.52 -11.45 6.44
N GLU A 290 3.31 -11.87 6.74
CA GLU A 290 2.80 -11.96 8.12
C GLU A 290 3.52 -13.05 8.94
N ASP A 291 4.15 -14.04 8.28
CA ASP A 291 4.95 -15.06 8.95
C ASP A 291 6.31 -14.49 9.40
N GLU A 292 6.54 -14.44 10.73
CA GLU A 292 7.77 -13.91 11.35
C GLU A 292 9.04 -14.70 10.98
N LYS A 293 8.91 -15.92 10.47
CA LYS A 293 10.02 -16.80 10.08
C LYS A 293 10.55 -16.54 8.67
N SER A 294 9.92 -15.64 7.91
CA SER A 294 10.30 -15.38 6.53
C SER A 294 11.71 -14.79 6.39
N ILE A 295 12.43 -15.24 5.38
CA ILE A 295 13.75 -14.68 5.00
C ILE A 295 13.52 -13.24 4.50
N PRO A 296 14.44 -12.28 4.78
CA PRO A 296 14.34 -10.93 4.25
C PRO A 296 14.14 -10.94 2.73
N SER A 297 13.10 -10.28 2.26
CA SER A 297 12.74 -10.30 0.84
C SER A 297 12.44 -8.89 0.32
N ILE A 298 12.65 -8.70 -0.97
CA ILE A 298 12.25 -7.50 -1.71
C ILE A 298 11.17 -7.89 -2.69
N ILE A 299 10.09 -7.11 -2.73
CA ILE A 299 8.97 -7.32 -3.63
C ILE A 299 9.14 -6.39 -4.83
N ILE A 300 9.17 -6.97 -6.01
CA ILE A 300 9.27 -6.25 -7.28
C ILE A 300 8.02 -6.52 -8.09
N VAL A 301 7.32 -5.47 -8.48
CA VAL A 301 6.08 -5.59 -9.29
C VAL A 301 6.18 -4.73 -10.54
N GLU A 302 6.02 -5.35 -11.69
CA GLU A 302 5.97 -4.62 -12.95
C GLU A 302 4.52 -4.25 -13.28
N TYR A 303 4.23 -2.95 -13.37
CA TYR A 303 2.92 -2.37 -13.68
C TYR A 303 1.77 -3.03 -12.90
N PRO A 304 1.71 -2.88 -11.57
CA PRO A 304 0.66 -3.50 -10.74
C PRO A 304 -0.76 -3.09 -11.14
N GLU A 305 -0.93 -1.94 -11.79
CA GLU A 305 -2.21 -1.45 -12.32
C GLU A 305 -2.70 -2.17 -13.57
N LEU A 306 -1.84 -2.97 -14.21
CA LEU A 306 -2.18 -3.61 -15.48
C LEU A 306 -3.40 -4.54 -15.30
N PHE A 307 -4.39 -4.40 -16.19
CA PHE A 307 -5.67 -5.13 -16.17
C PHE A 307 -6.59 -4.81 -14.98
N LEU A 308 -6.27 -3.80 -14.14
CA LEU A 308 -7.11 -3.41 -13.00
C LEU A 308 -8.02 -2.23 -13.35
N HIS A 309 -9.29 -2.35 -12.99
CA HIS A 309 -10.20 -1.21 -12.96
C HIS A 309 -9.70 -0.15 -11.93
N PRO A 310 -9.95 1.16 -12.14
CA PRO A 310 -9.45 2.21 -11.24
C PRO A 310 -9.71 1.98 -9.74
N SER A 311 -10.86 1.42 -9.36
CA SER A 311 -11.16 1.07 -7.96
C SER A 311 -10.19 0.00 -7.42
N LEU A 312 -9.90 -1.04 -8.21
CA LEU A 312 -8.94 -2.09 -7.84
C LEU A 312 -7.49 -1.59 -7.87
N GLN A 313 -7.15 -0.60 -8.69
CA GLN A 313 -5.84 0.06 -8.65
C GLN A 313 -5.60 0.72 -7.29
N LYS A 314 -6.60 1.43 -6.74
CA LYS A 314 -6.54 2.00 -5.39
C LYS A 314 -6.35 0.92 -4.33
N THR A 315 -7.02 -0.23 -4.47
CA THR A 315 -6.85 -1.37 -3.56
C THR A 315 -5.44 -1.96 -3.66
N ALA A 316 -4.94 -2.21 -4.87
CA ALA A 316 -3.58 -2.70 -5.11
C ALA A 316 -2.52 -1.74 -4.52
N SER A 317 -2.68 -0.43 -4.71
CA SER A 317 -1.82 0.59 -4.11
C SER A 317 -1.81 0.51 -2.57
N LYS A 318 -2.97 0.33 -1.93
CA LYS A 318 -3.07 0.15 -0.47
C LYS A 318 -2.36 -1.13 -0.01
N ILE A 319 -2.49 -2.24 -0.75
CA ILE A 319 -1.78 -3.49 -0.44
C ILE A 319 -0.27 -3.27 -0.54
N LEU A 320 0.24 -2.71 -1.64
CA LEU A 320 1.66 -2.42 -1.81
C LEU A 320 2.20 -1.48 -0.72
N TYR A 321 1.41 -0.49 -0.31
CA TYR A 321 1.76 0.39 0.81
C TYR A 321 1.84 -0.37 2.14
N ARG A 322 0.92 -1.31 2.44
CA ARG A 322 1.02 -2.15 3.64
C ARG A 322 2.24 -3.08 3.58
N LEU A 323 2.49 -3.70 2.43
CA LEU A 323 3.67 -4.52 2.18
C LEU A 323 4.96 -3.73 2.42
N SER A 324 5.02 -2.46 2.00
CA SER A 324 6.20 -1.62 2.17
C SER A 324 6.55 -1.30 3.63
N LYS A 325 5.63 -1.51 4.58
CA LYS A 325 5.91 -1.33 6.00
C LYS A 325 6.77 -2.44 6.62
N LYS A 326 6.78 -3.62 6.02
CA LYS A 326 7.52 -4.79 6.50
C LYS A 326 8.68 -5.16 5.57
N ASN A 327 8.51 -5.03 4.26
CA ASN A 327 9.48 -5.37 3.23
C ASN A 327 9.69 -4.20 2.29
N GLN A 328 10.84 -4.13 1.64
CA GLN A 328 11.02 -3.14 0.57
C GLN A 328 10.20 -3.52 -0.66
N VAL A 329 9.45 -2.55 -1.19
CA VAL A 329 8.61 -2.73 -2.39
C VAL A 329 9.14 -1.83 -3.51
N ILE A 330 9.41 -2.41 -4.67
CA ILE A 330 9.87 -1.68 -5.87
C ILE A 330 8.89 -1.97 -7.00
N PHE A 331 8.31 -0.95 -7.60
CA PHE A 331 7.40 -1.18 -8.72
C PHE A 331 7.44 -0.06 -9.78
N THR A 332 7.06 -0.44 -11.00
CA THR A 332 6.87 0.51 -12.09
C THR A 332 5.40 0.88 -12.22
N SER A 333 5.09 2.13 -12.54
CA SER A 333 3.69 2.52 -12.74
C SER A 333 3.51 3.67 -13.73
N HIS A 334 2.36 3.66 -14.42
CA HIS A 334 1.81 4.77 -15.19
C HIS A 334 0.51 5.31 -14.57
N SER A 335 0.05 4.74 -13.45
CA SER A 335 -1.21 5.12 -12.84
C SER A 335 -1.01 6.02 -11.64
N PRO A 336 -1.67 7.16 -11.61
CA PRO A 336 -1.69 8.05 -10.45
C PRO A 336 -2.33 7.39 -9.23
N ASN A 337 -3.32 6.51 -9.42
CA ASN A 337 -3.93 5.76 -8.33
C ASN A 337 -2.91 4.87 -7.60
N MET A 338 -1.87 4.43 -8.30
CA MET A 338 -0.82 3.59 -7.70
C MET A 338 0.13 4.40 -6.84
N VAL A 339 0.44 5.64 -7.21
CA VAL A 339 1.40 6.49 -6.50
C VAL A 339 0.77 7.29 -5.34
N ALA A 340 -0.56 7.40 -5.31
CA ALA A 340 -1.29 8.27 -4.38
C ALA A 340 -1.05 8.02 -2.87
N ASN A 341 -0.65 6.79 -2.49
CA ASN A 341 -0.39 6.43 -1.10
C ASN A 341 1.08 6.61 -0.68
N PHE A 342 1.96 7.01 -1.59
CA PHE A 342 3.40 7.09 -1.39
C PHE A 342 3.90 8.54 -1.31
N THR A 343 5.05 8.74 -0.69
CA THR A 343 5.67 10.06 -0.52
C THR A 343 6.49 10.43 -1.76
N ARG A 344 6.76 11.73 -1.93
CA ARG A 344 7.60 12.24 -3.01
C ARG A 344 9.01 11.62 -3.02
N GLY A 345 9.58 11.35 -1.84
CA GLY A 345 10.90 10.72 -1.70
C GLY A 345 10.94 9.27 -2.19
N GLN A 346 9.78 8.59 -2.24
CA GLN A 346 9.64 7.22 -2.72
C GLN A 346 9.40 7.13 -4.22
N ILE A 347 9.15 8.26 -4.90
CA ILE A 347 8.86 8.30 -6.34
C ILE A 347 10.12 8.76 -7.09
N CYS A 348 10.52 7.99 -8.08
CA CYS A 348 11.63 8.29 -8.97
C CYS A 348 11.13 8.36 -10.42
N GLN A 349 11.25 9.53 -11.03
CA GLN A 349 10.88 9.74 -12.43
C GLN A 349 12.01 9.27 -13.34
N ILE A 350 11.70 8.42 -14.32
CA ILE A 350 12.66 7.94 -15.32
C ILE A 350 12.37 8.63 -16.64
N VAL A 351 13.37 9.35 -17.13
CA VAL A 351 13.31 10.13 -18.37
C VAL A 351 14.43 9.72 -19.30
N LEU A 352 14.34 10.10 -20.58
CA LEU A 352 15.48 10.01 -21.48
C LEU A 352 16.26 11.33 -21.40
N ASP A 353 17.59 11.25 -21.39
CA ASP A 353 18.47 12.40 -21.54
C ASP A 353 18.52 12.88 -23.01
N GLU A 354 19.32 13.90 -23.29
CA GLU A 354 19.47 14.48 -24.65
C GLU A 354 20.05 13.48 -25.65
N ASP A 355 20.82 12.51 -25.18
CA ASP A 355 21.43 11.45 -26.00
C ASP A 355 20.49 10.23 -26.17
N GLY A 356 19.31 10.24 -25.52
CA GLY A 356 18.33 9.14 -25.57
C GLY A 356 18.58 8.00 -24.58
N TYR A 357 19.45 8.18 -23.56
CA TYR A 357 19.69 7.21 -22.50
C TYR A 357 18.76 7.43 -21.31
N SER A 358 18.50 6.35 -20.59
CA SER A 358 17.67 6.42 -19.37
C SER A 358 18.38 7.18 -18.26
N SER A 359 17.71 8.15 -17.67
CA SER A 359 18.17 8.97 -16.56
C SER A 359 17.10 9.01 -15.45
N ALA A 360 17.54 9.10 -14.19
CA ALA A 360 16.67 9.11 -13.02
C ALA A 360 16.59 10.52 -12.43
N ARG A 361 15.37 10.99 -12.16
CA ARG A 361 15.10 12.24 -11.46
C ARG A 361 14.39 11.93 -10.15
N GLN A 362 15.09 12.06 -9.03
CA GLN A 362 14.50 11.92 -7.70
C GLN A 362 13.94 13.27 -7.25
N ASN A 363 12.91 13.24 -6.40
CA ASN A 363 12.23 14.43 -5.90
C ASN A 363 11.69 15.36 -7.02
N ALA A 364 11.36 14.81 -8.19
CA ALA A 364 10.72 15.55 -9.27
C ALA A 364 9.41 16.20 -8.80
N ASP A 365 8.98 17.27 -9.44
CA ASP A 365 7.71 17.90 -9.10
C ASP A 365 6.56 16.95 -9.47
N ILE A 366 5.52 16.94 -8.63
CA ILE A 366 4.35 16.09 -8.87
C ILE A 366 3.70 16.42 -10.21
N ASP A 367 3.66 17.69 -10.59
CA ASP A 367 3.10 18.12 -11.86
C ASP A 367 3.89 17.60 -13.08
N ASP A 368 5.21 17.55 -12.98
CA ASP A 368 6.06 16.96 -14.02
C ASP A 368 5.82 15.45 -14.13
N ILE A 369 5.72 14.77 -12.98
CA ILE A 369 5.40 13.34 -12.92
C ILE A 369 4.04 13.06 -13.57
N LEU A 370 3.03 13.87 -13.26
CA LEU A 370 1.68 13.72 -13.78
C LEU A 370 1.62 13.95 -15.29
N THR A 371 2.29 14.99 -15.74
CA THR A 371 2.41 15.29 -17.19
C THR A 371 3.08 14.17 -17.95
N ASP A 372 4.14 13.56 -17.38
CA ASP A 372 4.81 12.40 -17.99
C ASP A 372 3.96 11.14 -17.99
N LEU A 373 3.08 10.98 -17.02
CA LEU A 373 2.10 9.89 -16.98
C LEU A 373 0.95 10.10 -17.97
N GLY A 374 0.92 11.24 -18.67
CA GLY A 374 -0.11 11.59 -19.65
C GLY A 374 -1.39 12.10 -19.01
N TYR A 375 -1.33 12.47 -17.73
CA TYR A 375 -2.43 13.08 -17.00
C TYR A 375 -2.21 14.59 -16.90
N SER A 376 -3.19 15.34 -17.35
CA SER A 376 -3.31 16.73 -16.95
C SER A 376 -3.89 16.79 -15.53
N ALA A 377 -3.70 17.89 -14.83
CA ALA A 377 -4.33 18.10 -13.52
C ALA A 377 -5.86 17.87 -13.56
N ASN A 378 -6.50 18.00 -14.71
CA ASN A 378 -7.92 17.73 -14.94
C ASN A 378 -8.28 16.24 -14.95
N ASP A 379 -7.36 15.36 -15.37
CA ASP A 379 -7.65 13.92 -15.51
C ASP A 379 -7.62 13.17 -14.16
N PHE A 380 -6.99 13.80 -13.15
CA PHE A 380 -6.93 13.25 -11.79
C PHE A 380 -8.26 13.29 -11.07
N LEU A 381 -9.12 14.16 -11.52
CA LEU A 381 -10.34 14.46 -10.84
C LEU A 381 -11.51 14.32 -11.81
N ASN A 382 -12.12 13.18 -11.79
CA ASN A 382 -13.56 13.12 -11.96
C ASN A 382 -14.24 13.84 -10.78
N VAL A 383 -13.73 15.02 -10.39
CA VAL A 383 -14.24 15.84 -9.29
C VAL A 383 -14.68 17.17 -9.86
N ASP A 384 -15.97 17.39 -9.84
CA ASP A 384 -16.56 18.64 -10.31
C ASP A 384 -16.72 19.64 -9.17
N PHE A 385 -16.71 19.17 -7.91
CA PHE A 385 -16.88 20.00 -6.74
C PHE A 385 -16.02 19.56 -5.55
N VAL A 386 -15.46 20.51 -4.80
CA VAL A 386 -14.60 20.22 -3.64
C VAL A 386 -15.16 20.89 -2.38
N PHE A 387 -15.35 20.09 -1.34
CA PHE A 387 -15.57 20.60 0.01
C PHE A 387 -14.27 20.60 0.79
N ILE A 388 -13.98 21.69 1.50
CA ILE A 388 -12.86 21.78 2.43
C ILE A 388 -13.46 21.93 3.83
N VAL A 389 -13.24 20.92 4.68
CA VAL A 389 -13.81 20.87 6.03
C VAL A 389 -12.70 20.86 7.08
N GLU A 390 -13.03 21.28 8.32
CA GLU A 390 -12.03 21.43 9.37
C GLU A 390 -11.60 20.10 9.96
N GLY A 391 -12.54 19.18 10.22
CA GLY A 391 -12.31 17.95 10.96
C GLY A 391 -12.58 16.65 10.17
N LYS A 392 -12.07 15.53 10.71
CA LYS A 392 -12.37 14.20 10.17
C LYS A 392 -13.84 13.80 10.36
N GLN A 393 -14.49 14.32 11.40
CA GLN A 393 -15.89 14.05 11.69
C GLN A 393 -16.80 14.75 10.68
N ASP A 394 -16.45 15.98 10.28
CA ASP A 394 -17.17 16.70 9.23
C ASP A 394 -17.10 15.95 7.90
N LYS A 395 -15.92 15.37 7.60
CA LYS A 395 -15.73 14.53 6.41
C LYS A 395 -16.64 13.31 6.39
N SER A 396 -17.01 12.74 7.53
CA SER A 396 -17.90 11.58 7.62
C SER A 396 -19.38 11.95 7.62
N ARG A 397 -19.74 13.14 8.11
CA ARG A 397 -21.14 13.58 8.25
C ARG A 397 -21.68 14.32 7.03
N LEU A 398 -20.83 15.10 6.37
CA LEU A 398 -21.24 15.86 5.17
C LEU A 398 -21.77 14.96 4.04
N PRO A 399 -21.18 13.78 3.73
CA PRO A 399 -21.75 12.87 2.74
C PRO A 399 -23.17 12.42 3.05
N LEU A 400 -23.50 12.22 4.33
CA LEU A 400 -24.85 11.82 4.75
C LEU A 400 -25.89 12.93 4.46
N LEU A 401 -25.49 14.17 4.66
CA LEU A 401 -26.33 15.33 4.34
C LEU A 401 -26.52 15.44 2.81
N LEU A 402 -25.44 15.28 2.04
CA LEU A 402 -25.50 15.29 0.58
C LEU A 402 -26.38 14.15 0.04
N GLU A 403 -26.25 12.94 0.59
CA GLU A 403 -27.07 11.77 0.21
C GLU A 403 -28.57 12.03 0.42
N LYS A 404 -28.94 12.73 1.48
CA LYS A 404 -30.34 13.05 1.80
C LYS A 404 -30.93 14.06 0.83
N TYR A 405 -30.23 15.17 0.56
CA TYR A 405 -30.82 16.34 -0.11
C TYR A 405 -30.48 16.46 -1.60
N TYR A 406 -29.50 15.71 -2.10
CA TYR A 406 -29.06 15.78 -3.51
C TYR A 406 -29.05 14.39 -4.17
N SER A 407 -29.43 14.36 -5.46
CA SER A 407 -29.33 13.16 -6.32
C SER A 407 -27.97 13.12 -7.01
N GLU A 408 -27.60 11.93 -7.53
CA GLU A 408 -26.38 11.75 -8.33
C GLU A 408 -25.07 12.18 -7.66
N VAL A 409 -25.05 12.23 -6.33
CA VAL A 409 -23.85 12.58 -5.54
C VAL A 409 -23.04 11.34 -5.11
N HIS A 410 -23.62 10.15 -5.23
CA HIS A 410 -22.97 8.86 -4.95
C HIS A 410 -23.00 7.98 -6.19
N ASP A 411 -21.96 7.17 -6.35
CA ASP A 411 -21.90 6.13 -7.39
C ASP A 411 -22.60 4.83 -6.93
N GLU A 412 -22.59 3.81 -7.80
CA GLU A 412 -23.19 2.50 -7.50
C GLU A 412 -22.55 1.79 -6.30
N SER A 413 -21.33 2.17 -5.91
CA SER A 413 -20.63 1.64 -4.73
C SER A 413 -20.97 2.40 -3.44
N GLY A 414 -21.74 3.49 -3.53
CA GLY A 414 -22.09 4.37 -2.40
C GLY A 414 -20.97 5.35 -2.02
N GLU A 415 -19.91 5.48 -2.84
CA GLU A 415 -18.90 6.52 -2.69
C GLU A 415 -19.33 7.82 -3.38
N LEU A 416 -18.83 8.99 -2.89
CA LEU A 416 -19.11 10.27 -3.53
C LEU A 416 -18.59 10.28 -4.97
N SER A 417 -19.50 10.47 -5.91
CA SER A 417 -19.19 10.58 -7.34
C SER A 417 -18.91 12.03 -7.69
N ARG A 418 -17.74 12.32 -8.28
CA ARG A 418 -17.34 13.65 -8.76
C ARG A 418 -17.28 14.76 -7.69
N ILE A 419 -17.36 14.39 -6.40
CA ILE A 419 -17.22 15.29 -5.25
C ILE A 419 -16.05 14.82 -4.38
N SER A 420 -15.16 15.74 -3.99
CA SER A 420 -14.09 15.47 -3.04
C SER A 420 -14.27 16.24 -1.74
N ILE A 421 -13.97 15.59 -0.59
CA ILE A 421 -13.98 16.25 0.72
C ILE A 421 -12.56 16.19 1.30
N ILE A 422 -11.96 17.36 1.47
CA ILE A 422 -10.60 17.55 1.97
C ILE A 422 -10.66 18.06 3.41
N THR A 423 -9.93 17.43 4.33
CA THR A 423 -9.82 17.88 5.72
C THR A 423 -8.56 18.70 5.93
N THR A 424 -8.67 19.83 6.66
CA THR A 424 -7.50 20.66 7.00
C THR A 424 -6.77 20.22 8.26
N ASN A 425 -7.38 19.33 9.07
CA ASN A 425 -6.85 18.75 10.33
C ASN A 425 -6.31 19.75 11.37
N SER A 426 -6.61 21.00 11.27
CA SER A 426 -6.48 22.09 12.26
C SER A 426 -6.52 23.45 11.57
N CYS A 427 -6.93 24.47 12.31
CA CYS A 427 -7.08 25.88 11.92
C CYS A 427 -5.81 26.59 11.45
N THR A 428 -4.77 25.91 10.97
CA THR A 428 -3.61 26.63 10.45
C THR A 428 -3.84 26.99 8.98
N ASN A 429 -3.96 28.27 8.74
CA ASN A 429 -4.13 28.92 7.42
C ASN A 429 -3.17 28.38 6.35
N ILE A 430 -2.00 27.86 6.73
CA ILE A 430 -0.97 27.31 5.82
C ILE A 430 -1.45 26.05 5.09
N LYS A 431 -2.15 25.12 5.78
CA LYS A 431 -2.65 23.88 5.13
C LYS A 431 -3.82 24.17 4.19
N THR A 432 -4.71 25.08 4.59
CA THR A 432 -5.80 25.52 3.72
C THR A 432 -5.26 26.24 2.48
N TYR A 433 -4.21 27.03 2.64
CA TYR A 433 -3.51 27.66 1.53
C TYR A 433 -2.89 26.66 0.56
N ALA A 434 -2.22 25.63 1.07
CA ALA A 434 -1.67 24.54 0.25
C ALA A 434 -2.77 23.79 -0.51
N ASN A 435 -3.92 23.55 0.13
CA ASN A 435 -5.06 22.92 -0.53
C ASN A 435 -5.68 23.83 -1.61
N LEU A 436 -5.74 25.14 -1.40
CA LEU A 436 -6.21 26.10 -2.40
C LEU A 436 -5.22 26.21 -3.57
N LYS A 437 -3.92 26.18 -3.32
CA LYS A 437 -2.89 26.13 -4.36
C LYS A 437 -3.03 24.86 -5.21
N TYR A 438 -3.24 23.73 -4.57
CA TYR A 438 -3.51 22.45 -5.23
C TYR A 438 -4.79 22.52 -6.10
N MET A 439 -5.88 23.11 -5.58
CA MET A 439 -7.14 23.27 -6.34
C MET A 439 -7.02 24.24 -7.52
N ASN A 440 -6.16 25.24 -7.45
CA ASN A 440 -5.92 26.14 -8.59
C ASN A 440 -5.29 25.38 -9.77
N GLN A 441 -4.42 24.43 -9.47
CA GLN A 441 -3.86 23.53 -10.46
C GLN A 441 -4.92 22.60 -11.09
N LEU A 442 -6.03 22.37 -10.39
CA LEU A 442 -7.14 21.52 -10.83
C LEU A 442 -8.20 22.26 -11.68
N TYR A 443 -8.00 23.52 -12.02
CA TYR A 443 -8.93 24.36 -12.78
C TYR A 443 -10.37 24.47 -12.21
N LEU A 444 -10.57 24.10 -10.95
CA LEU A 444 -11.87 24.20 -10.24
C LEU A 444 -12.17 25.64 -9.77
N ARG A 445 -11.95 26.63 -10.63
CA ARG A 445 -11.88 28.06 -10.30
C ARG A 445 -12.90 28.58 -9.29
N ASP A 446 -14.14 28.10 -9.33
CA ASP A 446 -15.25 28.58 -8.49
C ASP A 446 -16.06 27.43 -7.83
N GLN A 447 -15.77 26.17 -8.12
CA GLN A 447 -16.54 24.99 -7.68
C GLN A 447 -15.96 24.38 -6.39
N PHE A 448 -15.90 25.17 -5.34
CA PHE A 448 -15.51 24.69 -4.01
C PHE A 448 -16.18 25.46 -2.90
N LEU A 449 -16.41 24.79 -1.76
CA LEU A 449 -16.94 25.39 -0.54
C LEU A 449 -16.06 25.02 0.66
N MET A 450 -15.56 26.04 1.34
CA MET A 450 -14.88 25.89 2.63
C MET A 450 -15.90 25.98 3.76
N ILE A 451 -16.02 24.93 4.55
CA ILE A 451 -16.90 24.87 5.72
C ILE A 451 -16.01 24.90 6.97
N ARG A 452 -16.26 25.87 7.83
CA ARG A 452 -15.49 26.06 9.05
C ARG A 452 -16.41 26.19 10.27
N ASP A 453 -15.95 25.67 11.39
CA ASP A 453 -16.63 25.78 12.68
C ASP A 453 -16.83 27.25 13.10
N GLY A 454 -17.97 27.53 13.70
CA GLY A 454 -18.32 28.88 14.18
C GLY A 454 -17.54 29.30 15.42
N ASP A 455 -17.10 28.33 16.26
CA ASP A 455 -16.32 28.55 17.49
C ASP A 455 -16.90 29.61 18.46
N GLY A 456 -18.20 29.89 18.35
CA GLY A 456 -18.87 30.94 19.12
C GLY A 456 -18.48 32.37 18.74
N LYS A 457 -18.08 32.57 17.48
CA LYS A 457 -17.76 33.89 16.90
C LYS A 457 -18.82 34.30 15.91
N ASP A 458 -18.81 35.60 15.52
CA ASP A 458 -19.67 36.08 14.47
C ASP A 458 -19.30 35.49 13.10
N PRO A 459 -20.21 34.75 12.43
CA PRO A 459 -19.92 34.09 11.16
C PRO A 459 -19.57 35.07 10.03
N GLU A 460 -20.21 36.24 9.97
CA GLU A 460 -19.96 37.25 8.94
C GLU A 460 -18.59 37.90 9.10
N GLU A 461 -18.22 38.26 10.33
CA GLU A 461 -16.89 38.82 10.60
C GLU A 461 -15.79 37.85 10.26
N LEU A 462 -15.95 36.57 10.66
CA LEU A 462 -14.96 35.53 10.42
C LEU A 462 -14.80 35.23 8.92
N ALA A 463 -15.91 35.15 8.16
CA ALA A 463 -15.88 34.96 6.73
C ALA A 463 -15.18 36.13 6.00
N ASN A 464 -15.45 37.36 6.41
CA ASN A 464 -14.82 38.55 5.86
C ASN A 464 -13.32 38.59 6.15
N GLN A 465 -12.88 38.18 7.36
CA GLN A 465 -11.47 38.07 7.71
C GLN A 465 -10.76 37.04 6.83
N LEU A 466 -11.37 35.89 6.59
CA LEU A 466 -10.82 34.87 5.70
C LEU A 466 -10.71 35.34 4.25
N CYS A 467 -11.75 35.96 3.71
CA CYS A 467 -11.72 36.50 2.35
C CYS A 467 -10.63 37.57 2.16
N ARG A 468 -10.41 38.44 3.15
CA ARG A 468 -9.31 39.42 3.14
C ARG A 468 -7.94 38.73 3.15
N TYR A 469 -7.76 37.77 4.04
CA TYR A 469 -6.50 37.01 4.15
C TYR A 469 -6.11 36.36 2.81
N TYR A 470 -7.05 35.68 2.16
CA TYR A 470 -6.77 35.05 0.85
C TYR A 470 -6.56 36.08 -0.26
N SER A 471 -7.28 37.21 -0.22
CA SER A 471 -7.06 38.29 -1.20
C SER A 471 -5.69 38.95 -1.07
N GLU A 472 -5.19 39.14 0.15
CA GLU A 472 -3.85 39.71 0.41
C GLU A 472 -2.74 38.74 -0.02
N ARG A 473 -2.89 37.43 0.30
CA ARG A 473 -1.96 36.39 -0.13
C ARG A 473 -1.88 36.26 -1.65
N ASN A 474 -3.03 36.38 -2.33
CA ASN A 474 -3.10 36.28 -3.79
C ASN A 474 -2.35 37.45 -4.51
N LYS A 475 -2.15 38.56 -3.83
CA LYS A 475 -1.34 39.69 -4.34
C LYS A 475 0.19 39.44 -4.22
N GLN A 476 0.59 38.56 -3.31
CA GLN A 476 2.00 38.29 -2.99
C GLN A 476 2.57 37.05 -3.70
N ASP A 477 1.70 36.19 -4.25
CA ASP A 477 2.10 34.90 -4.83
C ASP A 477 2.19 34.97 -6.36
N ILE A 478 3.26 34.38 -6.90
CA ILE A 478 3.51 34.27 -8.34
C ILE A 478 2.51 33.33 -9.01
N ASP A 479 2.05 32.30 -8.28
CA ASP A 479 1.03 31.36 -8.71
C ASP A 479 -0.34 31.92 -8.32
N LYS A 480 -1.12 32.36 -9.29
CA LYS A 480 -2.47 32.91 -9.07
C LYS A 480 -3.38 31.87 -8.41
N LEU A 481 -3.65 32.02 -7.12
CA LEU A 481 -4.63 31.20 -6.38
C LEU A 481 -6.06 31.38 -6.92
N PRO A 482 -6.95 30.38 -6.75
CA PRO A 482 -8.36 30.59 -7.03
C PRO A 482 -8.88 31.78 -6.22
N ARG A 483 -9.65 32.63 -6.86
CA ARG A 483 -10.23 33.81 -6.21
C ARG A 483 -11.29 33.34 -5.21
N VAL A 484 -10.94 33.36 -3.93
CA VAL A 484 -11.90 33.06 -2.86
C VAL A 484 -12.92 34.20 -2.78
N ARG A 485 -14.17 33.90 -3.09
CA ARG A 485 -15.31 34.79 -2.98
C ARG A 485 -16.09 34.48 -1.69
N ARG A 486 -16.99 35.37 -1.28
CA ARG A 486 -17.83 35.17 -0.09
C ARG A 486 -18.63 33.84 -0.18
N GLN A 487 -19.13 33.48 -1.35
CA GLN A 487 -19.87 32.24 -1.59
C GLN A 487 -19.03 30.97 -1.35
N ASN A 488 -17.71 31.07 -1.45
CA ASN A 488 -16.82 29.92 -1.24
C ASN A 488 -16.48 29.68 0.24
N VAL A 489 -17.01 30.48 1.15
CA VAL A 489 -16.72 30.41 2.60
C VAL A 489 -18.02 30.34 3.38
N LEU A 490 -18.25 29.21 4.03
CA LEU A 490 -19.29 29.00 5.01
C LEU A 490 -18.68 28.90 6.41
N ILE A 491 -19.05 29.77 7.30
CA ILE A 491 -18.84 29.62 8.74
C ILE A 491 -20.13 29.09 9.31
N LEU A 492 -20.07 27.97 10.01
CA LEU A 492 -21.24 27.33 10.60
C LEU A 492 -21.93 28.27 11.58
N LYS A 493 -23.26 28.31 11.56
CA LYS A 493 -24.08 29.05 12.50
C LYS A 493 -23.82 28.65 13.95
N TYR A 494 -23.65 27.34 14.17
CA TYR A 494 -23.38 26.76 15.47
C TYR A 494 -21.87 26.57 15.73
N TYR A 495 -21.53 26.21 16.96
CA TYR A 495 -20.15 26.07 17.38
C TYR A 495 -19.34 25.11 16.45
N SER A 496 -19.92 23.97 16.14
CA SER A 496 -19.35 22.96 15.25
C SER A 496 -20.46 22.12 14.60
N PHE A 497 -20.09 21.25 13.66
CA PHE A 497 -21.02 20.42 12.89
C PHE A 497 -21.86 19.49 13.78
N GLU A 498 -21.33 19.02 14.92
CA GLU A 498 -22.06 18.20 15.87
C GLU A 498 -23.30 18.85 16.44
N ASN A 499 -23.32 20.19 16.57
CA ASN A 499 -24.41 20.93 17.18
C ASN A 499 -25.69 20.91 16.34
N TYR A 500 -25.62 20.56 15.07
CA TYR A 500 -26.76 20.41 14.18
C TYR A 500 -27.60 19.15 14.48
N PHE A 501 -26.99 18.12 15.09
CA PHE A 501 -27.65 16.87 15.42
C PHE A 501 -28.25 16.84 16.84
N LEU A 502 -28.70 17.96 17.32
CA LEU A 502 -29.21 18.13 18.70
C LEU A 502 -30.69 18.60 18.75
N ASN A 503 -31.52 18.19 17.79
CA ASN A 503 -32.95 18.45 17.84
C ASN A 503 -33.63 17.50 18.83
N PRO A 504 -34.22 18.00 19.96
CA PRO A 504 -34.78 17.17 21.02
C PRO A 504 -35.94 16.27 20.55
N LYS A 505 -36.76 16.77 19.60
CA LYS A 505 -37.89 15.99 19.05
C LYS A 505 -37.42 14.82 18.23
N VAL A 506 -36.48 15.07 17.31
CA VAL A 506 -35.89 14.02 16.47
C VAL A 506 -35.18 12.97 17.33
N MET A 507 -34.43 13.43 18.34
CA MET A 507 -33.70 12.52 19.24
C MET A 507 -34.62 11.64 20.09
N ALA A 508 -35.80 12.16 20.47
CA ALA A 508 -36.82 11.40 21.18
C ALA A 508 -37.46 10.32 20.27
N GLN A 509 -37.79 10.69 19.03
CA GLN A 509 -38.36 9.77 18.05
C GLN A 509 -37.43 8.60 17.72
N LEU A 510 -36.12 8.85 17.66
CA LEU A 510 -35.10 7.82 17.43
C LEU A 510 -34.71 7.00 18.66
N GLY A 511 -35.27 7.32 19.83
CA GLY A 511 -34.93 6.63 21.08
C GLY A 511 -33.51 6.94 21.61
N ILE A 512 -32.86 7.98 21.09
CA ILE A 512 -31.58 8.49 21.61
C ILE A 512 -31.79 9.02 23.03
N VAL A 513 -32.92 9.64 23.25
CA VAL A 513 -33.45 10.02 24.56
C VAL A 513 -34.85 9.45 24.72
N LYS A 514 -35.31 9.27 25.97
CA LYS A 514 -36.63 8.68 26.25
C LYS A 514 -37.79 9.60 25.89
N SER A 515 -37.61 10.91 26.00
CA SER A 515 -38.56 11.96 25.64
C SER A 515 -37.84 13.31 25.53
N GLU A 516 -38.53 14.33 25.01
CA GLU A 516 -37.98 15.69 24.95
C GLU A 516 -37.66 16.21 26.36
N GLU A 517 -38.50 15.93 27.36
CA GLU A 517 -38.22 16.33 28.75
C GLU A 517 -36.99 15.66 29.31
N ALA A 518 -36.75 14.40 28.92
CA ALA A 518 -35.53 13.66 29.32
C ALA A 518 -34.26 14.30 28.72
N PHE A 519 -34.34 14.82 27.47
CA PHE A 519 -33.26 15.58 26.86
C PHE A 519 -32.93 16.81 27.71
N TRP A 520 -33.93 17.63 28.00
CA TRP A 520 -33.75 18.88 28.75
C TRP A 520 -33.24 18.64 30.17
N LYS A 521 -33.79 17.66 30.88
CA LYS A 521 -33.32 17.25 32.21
C LYS A 521 -31.86 16.80 32.18
N ARG A 522 -31.48 16.00 31.19
CA ARG A 522 -30.10 15.49 31.04
C ARG A 522 -29.15 16.65 30.74
N LEU A 523 -29.47 17.49 29.78
CA LEU A 523 -28.64 18.63 29.39
C LEU A 523 -28.46 19.61 30.55
N PHE A 524 -29.54 19.95 31.26
CA PHE A 524 -29.49 20.85 32.42
C PHE A 524 -28.72 20.26 33.59
N SER A 525 -28.86 18.97 33.83
CA SER A 525 -28.02 18.27 34.83
C SER A 525 -26.53 18.39 34.50
N LYS A 526 -26.15 18.19 33.22
CA LYS A 526 -24.78 18.35 32.76
C LYS A 526 -24.29 19.78 32.78
N TRP A 527 -25.21 20.74 32.49
CA TRP A 527 -24.92 22.15 32.66
C TRP A 527 -24.51 22.45 34.08
N LYS A 528 -25.32 22.09 35.07
CA LYS A 528 -25.04 22.29 36.51
C LYS A 528 -23.79 21.52 36.99
N GLN A 529 -23.48 20.37 36.39
CA GLN A 529 -22.40 19.54 36.83
C GLN A 529 -21.03 20.11 36.41
N TYR A 530 -20.84 20.47 35.13
CA TYR A 530 -19.55 20.90 34.62
C TYR A 530 -19.58 21.86 33.44
N LEU A 531 -20.61 21.82 32.56
CA LEU A 531 -20.60 22.60 31.31
C LEU A 531 -20.49 24.10 31.55
N TYR A 532 -21.09 24.61 32.60
CA TYR A 532 -21.03 26.06 32.93
C TYR A 532 -19.62 26.54 33.31
N ARG A 533 -18.72 25.64 33.71
CA ARG A 533 -17.35 25.95 34.16
C ARG A 533 -16.33 25.96 33.04
N ILE A 534 -16.56 25.17 31.97
CA ILE A 534 -15.64 25.11 30.84
C ILE A 534 -15.62 26.40 30.05
N SER A 535 -14.56 26.65 29.27
CA SER A 535 -14.38 27.92 28.53
C SER A 535 -15.57 28.30 27.63
N SER A 536 -16.15 27.29 26.94
CA SER A 536 -17.36 27.51 26.12
C SER A 536 -18.58 27.87 26.94
N GLY A 537 -18.77 27.31 28.13
CA GLY A 537 -19.85 27.66 29.05
C GLY A 537 -19.66 29.04 29.70
N GLN A 538 -18.42 29.46 29.92
CA GLN A 538 -18.11 30.82 30.39
C GLN A 538 -18.49 31.85 29.33
N ARG A 539 -18.10 31.64 28.06
CA ARG A 539 -18.50 32.52 26.94
C ARG A 539 -19.99 32.60 26.77
N LEU A 540 -20.72 31.49 26.92
CA LEU A 540 -22.19 31.53 26.86
C LEU A 540 -22.78 32.39 27.97
N ARG A 541 -22.27 32.29 29.22
CA ARG A 541 -22.75 33.15 30.33
C ARG A 541 -22.41 34.62 30.12
N GLU A 542 -21.26 34.92 29.56
CA GLU A 542 -20.87 36.28 29.19
C GLU A 542 -21.83 36.86 28.13
N ALA A 543 -22.15 36.05 27.08
CA ALA A 543 -23.09 36.45 26.03
C ALA A 543 -24.52 36.63 26.55
N LEU A 544 -24.95 35.82 27.52
CA LEU A 544 -26.26 35.94 28.16
C LEU A 544 -26.32 37.02 29.25
N GLY A 545 -25.19 37.48 29.78
CA GLY A 545 -25.12 38.37 30.94
C GLY A 545 -25.58 37.72 32.26
N LYS A 546 -25.96 36.44 32.25
CA LYS A 546 -26.46 35.69 33.42
C LYS A 546 -26.16 34.21 33.31
N ASN A 547 -26.32 33.48 34.42
CA ASN A 547 -26.25 32.04 34.41
C ASN A 547 -27.63 31.42 34.07
N ILE A 548 -27.65 30.23 33.50
CA ILE A 548 -28.88 29.46 33.24
C ILE A 548 -29.22 28.68 34.52
N ASN A 549 -30.35 29.01 35.14
CA ASN A 549 -30.74 28.50 36.45
C ASN A 549 -31.94 27.54 36.40
N SER A 550 -32.68 27.51 35.29
CA SER A 550 -33.84 26.62 35.10
C SER A 550 -33.83 25.93 33.75
N ILE A 551 -34.65 24.88 33.60
CA ILE A 551 -34.82 24.16 32.33
C ILE A 551 -35.52 25.06 31.31
N GLU A 552 -36.43 25.91 31.75
CA GLU A 552 -37.17 26.85 30.93
C GLU A 552 -36.20 27.88 30.30
N GLU A 553 -35.33 28.48 31.12
CA GLU A 553 -34.27 29.36 30.62
C GLU A 553 -33.33 28.67 29.64
N LEU A 554 -33.02 27.39 29.85
CA LEU A 554 -32.22 26.60 28.93
C LEU A 554 -32.92 26.41 27.58
N LYS A 555 -34.23 26.11 27.60
CA LYS A 555 -35.05 25.98 26.38
C LYS A 555 -35.11 27.28 25.58
N GLU A 556 -35.39 28.39 26.25
CA GLU A 556 -35.46 29.73 25.63
C GLU A 556 -34.13 30.14 24.98
N ASN A 557 -33.03 29.76 25.56
CA ASN A 557 -31.71 30.15 25.08
C ASN A 557 -30.95 29.00 24.35
N PHE A 558 -31.67 28.00 23.87
CA PHE A 558 -31.03 26.80 23.29
C PHE A 558 -30.29 27.08 21.98
N GLU A 559 -30.76 28.02 21.17
CA GLU A 559 -30.04 28.47 19.97
C GLU A 559 -28.68 29.09 20.34
N LEU A 560 -28.64 30.00 21.31
CA LEU A 560 -27.39 30.55 21.84
C LEU A 560 -26.50 29.44 22.47
N PHE A 561 -27.13 28.47 23.12
CA PHE A 561 -26.42 27.33 23.69
C PHE A 561 -25.68 26.54 22.60
N LYS A 562 -26.31 26.28 21.46
CA LYS A 562 -25.68 25.62 20.31
C LYS A 562 -24.57 26.47 19.67
N ILE A 563 -24.69 27.80 19.68
CA ILE A 563 -23.68 28.70 19.13
C ILE A 563 -22.40 28.72 19.97
N TYR A 564 -22.51 28.79 21.29
CA TYR A 564 -21.37 29.01 22.18
C TYR A 564 -20.80 27.73 22.78
N MET A 565 -21.58 26.64 22.88
CA MET A 565 -21.14 25.40 23.51
C MET A 565 -20.45 24.48 22.52
N ARG A 566 -19.24 24.02 22.87
CA ARG A 566 -18.44 23.11 22.06
C ARG A 566 -19.21 21.83 21.77
N GLY A 567 -19.38 21.51 20.46
CA GLY A 567 -20.22 20.41 19.98
C GLY A 567 -19.82 19.05 20.48
N HIS A 568 -18.52 18.75 20.49
CA HIS A 568 -18.00 17.48 20.99
C HIS A 568 -18.49 17.16 22.41
N ASN A 569 -18.51 18.15 23.30
CA ASN A 569 -18.99 17.95 24.68
C ASN A 569 -20.49 17.65 24.74
N LEU A 570 -21.29 18.26 23.88
CA LEU A 570 -22.73 18.04 23.82
C LEU A 570 -23.05 16.69 23.14
N TYR A 571 -22.34 16.39 22.09
CA TYR A 571 -22.50 15.18 21.32
C TYR A 571 -22.21 13.93 22.18
N ASP A 572 -21.10 13.92 22.89
CA ASP A 572 -20.74 12.82 23.80
C ASP A 572 -21.78 12.55 24.89
N ILE A 573 -22.48 13.58 25.39
CA ILE A 573 -23.53 13.42 26.39
C ILE A 573 -24.64 12.51 25.87
N PHE A 574 -25.01 12.62 24.60
CA PHE A 574 -26.15 11.92 24.02
C PHE A 574 -25.75 10.72 23.17
N TYR A 575 -24.74 10.86 22.33
CA TYR A 575 -24.32 9.88 21.33
C TYR A 575 -23.17 8.97 21.77
N GLY A 576 -22.48 9.27 22.89
CA GLY A 576 -21.28 8.54 23.32
C GLY A 576 -21.49 7.02 23.51
N ARG A 577 -22.73 6.56 23.75
CA ARG A 577 -23.07 5.13 23.85
C ARG A 577 -23.37 4.46 22.49
N PHE A 578 -23.43 5.20 21.39
CA PHE A 578 -23.81 4.71 20.07
C PHE A 578 -22.66 4.76 19.07
N LYS A 579 -21.42 4.85 19.52
CA LYS A 579 -20.24 5.05 18.65
C LYS A 579 -20.10 4.02 17.52
N GLU A 580 -20.47 2.78 17.78
CA GLU A 580 -20.39 1.68 16.79
C GLU A 580 -21.49 1.75 15.71
N GLN A 581 -22.60 2.45 15.99
CA GLN A 581 -23.76 2.58 15.12
C GLN A 581 -23.99 4.05 14.67
N GLU A 582 -22.97 4.90 14.84
CA GLU A 582 -23.11 6.35 14.65
C GLU A 582 -23.64 6.70 13.25
N THR A 583 -23.03 6.15 12.21
CA THR A 583 -23.39 6.47 10.82
C THR A 583 -24.84 6.11 10.49
N GLU A 584 -25.30 4.93 10.91
CA GLU A 584 -26.67 4.49 10.68
C GLU A 584 -27.69 5.34 11.47
N LEU A 585 -27.32 5.70 12.69
CA LEU A 585 -28.17 6.54 13.54
C LEU A 585 -28.29 7.96 12.98
N LEU A 586 -27.20 8.54 12.45
CA LEU A 586 -27.22 9.84 11.84
C LEU A 586 -27.98 9.84 10.49
N LYS A 587 -27.94 8.78 9.70
CA LYS A 587 -28.80 8.61 8.53
C LYS A 587 -30.28 8.68 8.92
N LYS A 588 -30.69 7.89 9.92
CA LYS A 588 -32.06 7.92 10.45
C LYS A 588 -32.45 9.27 11.03
N TYR A 589 -31.47 9.98 11.64
CA TYR A 589 -31.69 11.33 12.14
C TYR A 589 -32.03 12.30 11.00
N LEU A 590 -31.25 12.26 9.92
CA LEU A 590 -31.48 13.11 8.76
C LEU A 590 -32.80 12.81 8.02
N GLU A 591 -33.30 11.55 8.08
CA GLU A 591 -34.61 11.22 7.50
C GLU A 591 -35.77 11.95 8.18
N ILE A 592 -35.67 12.20 9.49
CA ILE A 592 -36.72 12.80 10.33
C ILE A 592 -36.53 14.31 10.52
N ALA A 593 -35.27 14.75 10.56
CA ALA A 593 -34.93 16.13 10.85
C ALA A 593 -35.44 17.08 9.76
N PRO A 594 -36.02 18.21 10.13
CA PRO A 594 -36.47 19.21 9.17
C PRO A 594 -35.27 19.86 8.47
N ARG A 595 -35.46 20.30 7.19
CA ARG A 595 -34.41 20.95 6.38
C ARG A 595 -33.90 22.23 7.06
N GLU A 596 -34.75 22.93 7.79
CA GLU A 596 -34.45 24.16 8.49
C GLU A 596 -33.34 24.00 9.53
N ASP A 597 -33.20 22.82 10.12
CA ASP A 597 -32.12 22.54 11.08
C ASP A 597 -30.73 22.64 10.44
N PHE A 598 -30.63 22.52 9.09
CA PHE A 598 -29.40 22.55 8.29
C PHE A 598 -29.41 23.68 7.25
N ALA A 599 -30.30 24.67 7.38
CA ALA A 599 -30.56 25.66 6.34
C ALA A 599 -29.32 26.43 5.90
N ASP A 600 -28.46 26.86 6.81
CA ASP A 600 -27.24 27.62 6.52
C ASP A 600 -26.25 26.82 5.68
N ILE A 601 -26.13 25.50 5.93
CA ILE A 601 -25.26 24.60 5.17
C ILE A 601 -25.86 24.35 3.78
N LEU A 602 -27.13 24.01 3.72
CA LEU A 602 -27.81 23.67 2.47
C LEU A 602 -27.94 24.87 1.55
N ASP A 603 -28.26 26.07 2.11
CA ASP A 603 -28.36 27.31 1.34
C ASP A 603 -26.98 27.72 0.78
N ALA A 604 -25.89 27.48 1.53
CA ALA A 604 -24.54 27.71 1.02
C ALA A 604 -24.18 26.78 -0.12
N ILE A 605 -24.58 25.50 -0.07
CA ILE A 605 -24.38 24.52 -1.13
C ILE A 605 -25.24 24.87 -2.36
N ASP A 606 -26.46 25.27 -2.12
CA ASP A 606 -27.43 25.63 -3.16
C ASP A 606 -27.03 26.89 -3.98
N ASN A 607 -26.07 27.68 -3.53
CA ASN A 607 -25.51 28.80 -4.30
C ASN A 607 -24.60 28.39 -5.46
N PHE A 608 -24.30 27.07 -5.60
CA PHE A 608 -23.44 26.58 -6.66
C PHE A 608 -24.23 25.89 -7.77
N GLU A 609 -23.98 26.29 -9.01
CA GLU A 609 -24.59 25.74 -10.22
C GLU A 609 -24.48 24.22 -10.31
N TYR A 610 -23.39 23.64 -9.77
CA TYR A 610 -23.19 22.20 -9.70
C TYR A 610 -24.34 21.44 -9.03
N PHE A 611 -24.96 22.04 -8.01
CA PHE A 611 -26.05 21.43 -7.25
C PHE A 611 -27.46 21.77 -7.75
N ASP A 612 -27.63 22.74 -8.68
CA ASP A 612 -28.95 23.18 -9.16
C ASP A 612 -29.77 22.02 -9.75
N SER A 613 -29.17 21.19 -10.61
CA SER A 613 -29.85 20.06 -11.24
C SER A 613 -29.96 18.82 -10.36
N ARG A 614 -29.30 18.83 -9.18
CA ARG A 614 -29.17 17.69 -8.28
C ARG A 614 -30.01 17.78 -7.02
N ARG A 615 -30.74 18.88 -6.82
CA ARG A 615 -31.63 19.02 -5.66
C ARG A 615 -32.74 17.98 -5.73
N LYS A 616 -32.93 17.23 -4.67
CA LYS A 616 -34.10 16.37 -4.51
C LYS A 616 -35.30 17.26 -4.15
N GLU A 617 -36.40 17.15 -4.92
CA GLU A 617 -37.64 17.72 -4.50
C GLU A 617 -38.05 17.08 -3.17
N THR A 618 -38.05 17.86 -2.10
CA THR A 618 -38.62 17.41 -0.82
C THR A 618 -40.13 17.35 -1.04
N GLY A 619 -40.60 16.17 -1.43
CA GLY A 619 -42.04 15.91 -1.48
C GLY A 619 -42.59 16.08 -0.06
N GLU A 620 -43.35 17.17 0.16
CA GLU A 620 -44.31 17.21 1.23
C GLU A 620 -45.26 16.02 1.02
N ARG A 621 -45.09 14.96 1.78
CA ARG A 621 -46.15 13.99 1.96
C ARG A 621 -47.10 14.61 2.98
N GLU A 622 -48.27 15.11 2.45
CA GLU A 622 -49.46 15.35 3.21
C GLU A 622 -49.82 14.21 4.17
#